data_b041e9fe4e384409d82f55b88515f451
#
_entry.id   b041e9fe4e384409d82f55b88515f451
#
_cell.length_a   1.000
_cell.length_b   1.000
_cell.length_c   1.000
_cell.angle_alpha   90.00
_cell.angle_beta   90.00
_cell.angle_gamma   90.00
#
_symmetry.space_group_name_H-M   'P 1'
#
loop_
_entity.id
_entity.type
_entity.pdbx_description
1 polymer ?
#
loop_
_entity_poly.entity_id
_entity_poly.type
_entity_poly.pdbx_seq_one_letter_code
_entity_poly.pdbx_strand_id
1 'polypeptide(L)'
;MIFTMDLYHPELRDYLDGLVPSRTGELSAMEAYAKQTQFPIVGPASGQLCYQIARMIGARRVFELGSGFGYSTAWFARAVHENGGGVVHHVVWDETLSNMARSHLLALGYQDIVQFTISEAVEALREVEGPFDVIFNDIDKPGYPASLPVIHDKLRSGGVMIVDNLLWHGAIFDPSDVSEGTQAIREFTRLVTQDPSWIASIVPIRDGVLVATKR
;
A
#
# COMPACT_ATOMS: atom_id res chain seq x y z
N MET A 1 5.42 25.83 27.04
CA MET A 1 4.14 25.64 26.35
C MET A 1 4.36 24.49 25.36
N ILE A 2 3.89 23.29 25.73
CA ILE A 2 4.00 22.11 24.83
C ILE A 2 2.85 22.30 23.85
N PHE A 3 3.16 22.66 22.61
CA PHE A 3 2.17 22.58 21.52
C PHE A 3 1.87 21.10 21.32
N THR A 4 0.76 20.60 21.80
CA THR A 4 0.16 19.38 21.27
C THR A 4 -0.25 19.71 19.84
N MET A 5 0.63 19.44 18.89
CA MET A 5 0.26 19.49 17.49
C MET A 5 -0.75 18.35 17.28
N ASP A 6 -1.99 18.72 17.02
CA ASP A 6 -3.01 17.77 16.62
C ASP A 6 -2.54 17.17 15.29
N LEU A 7 -2.05 15.93 15.31
CA LEU A 7 -1.59 15.21 14.13
C LEU A 7 -2.70 15.07 13.08
N TYR A 8 -3.92 15.38 13.45
CA TYR A 8 -5.12 15.34 12.61
C TYR A 8 -5.70 16.71 12.32
N HIS A 9 -4.84 17.75 12.17
CA HIS A 9 -5.33 19.02 11.68
C HIS A 9 -6.15 18.81 10.39
N PRO A 10 -7.39 19.34 10.28
CA PRO A 10 -8.28 19.04 9.15
C PRO A 10 -7.66 19.30 7.78
N GLU A 11 -6.78 20.29 7.67
CA GLU A 11 -6.12 20.69 6.42
C GLU A 11 -4.82 19.90 6.14
N LEU A 12 -4.34 19.07 7.09
CA LEU A 12 -3.06 18.38 6.95
C LEU A 12 -3.02 17.49 5.71
N ARG A 13 -4.10 16.77 5.46
CA ARG A 13 -4.21 15.90 4.29
C ARG A 13 -4.08 16.69 2.99
N ASP A 14 -4.88 17.76 2.85
CA ASP A 14 -4.89 18.57 1.63
C ASP A 14 -3.54 19.27 1.42
N TYR A 15 -2.90 19.69 2.51
CA TYR A 15 -1.56 20.26 2.47
C TYR A 15 -0.53 19.24 1.95
N LEU A 16 -0.49 18.02 2.50
CA LEU A 16 0.45 16.97 2.09
C LEU A 16 0.19 16.51 0.65
N ASP A 17 -1.07 16.32 0.27
CA ASP A 17 -1.46 15.96 -1.09
C ASP A 17 -1.08 17.07 -2.10
N GLY A 18 -1.15 18.33 -1.68
CA GLY A 18 -0.74 19.50 -2.47
C GLY A 18 0.78 19.62 -2.68
N LEU A 19 1.60 19.01 -1.83
CA LEU A 19 3.06 18.97 -1.99
C LEU A 19 3.53 17.92 -3.01
N VAL A 20 2.67 16.98 -3.35
CA VAL A 20 3.01 15.95 -4.34
C VAL A 20 3.09 16.58 -5.72
N PRO A 21 4.18 16.34 -6.50
CA PRO A 21 4.30 16.87 -7.85
C PRO A 21 3.07 16.58 -8.72
N SER A 22 2.84 17.43 -9.72
CA SER A 22 1.71 17.28 -10.64
C SER A 22 1.66 15.85 -11.21
N ARG A 23 0.50 15.20 -11.02
CA ARG A 23 0.27 13.85 -11.54
C ARG A 23 -0.05 13.93 -13.04
N THR A 24 0.17 12.82 -13.74
CA THR A 24 -0.30 12.68 -15.13
C THR A 24 -1.81 12.85 -15.20
N GLY A 25 -2.33 13.17 -16.41
CA GLY A 25 -3.77 13.29 -16.61
C GLY A 25 -4.54 12.04 -16.15
N GLU A 26 -3.96 10.85 -16.39
CA GLU A 26 -4.58 9.57 -16.00
C GLU A 26 -4.64 9.37 -14.48
N LEU A 27 -3.56 9.62 -13.74
CA LEU A 27 -3.60 9.56 -12.27
C LEU A 27 -4.60 10.57 -11.68
N SER A 28 -4.67 11.77 -12.24
CA SER A 28 -5.67 12.76 -11.81
C SER A 28 -7.10 12.31 -12.13
N ALA A 29 -7.32 11.61 -13.24
CA ALA A 29 -8.63 11.03 -13.58
C ALA A 29 -9.02 9.92 -12.59
N MET A 30 -8.06 9.06 -12.20
CA MET A 30 -8.27 8.04 -11.16
C MET A 30 -8.64 8.68 -9.81
N GLU A 31 -7.97 9.75 -9.41
CA GLU A 31 -8.29 10.51 -8.18
C GLU A 31 -9.69 11.13 -8.23
N ALA A 32 -10.07 11.71 -9.38
CA ALA A 32 -11.39 12.28 -9.60
C ALA A 32 -12.49 11.20 -9.52
N TYR A 33 -12.27 10.04 -10.16
CA TYR A 33 -13.17 8.90 -10.08
C TYR A 33 -13.34 8.42 -8.64
N ALA A 34 -12.24 8.21 -7.90
CA ALA A 34 -12.28 7.80 -6.50
C ALA A 34 -13.08 8.78 -5.64
N LYS A 35 -12.88 10.08 -5.85
CA LYS A 35 -13.64 11.13 -5.15
C LYS A 35 -15.13 11.11 -5.49
N GLN A 36 -15.48 10.94 -6.76
CA GLN A 36 -16.86 10.92 -7.22
C GLN A 36 -17.62 9.68 -6.73
N THR A 37 -16.97 8.52 -6.72
CA THR A 37 -17.58 7.23 -6.32
C THR A 37 -17.39 6.92 -4.84
N GLN A 38 -16.62 7.73 -4.12
CA GLN A 38 -16.19 7.49 -2.73
C GLN A 38 -15.39 6.17 -2.59
N PHE A 39 -14.74 5.71 -3.67
CA PHE A 39 -13.88 4.55 -3.62
C PHE A 39 -12.60 4.87 -2.84
N PRO A 40 -12.22 4.05 -1.84
CA PRO A 40 -11.01 4.30 -1.06
C PRO A 40 -9.75 4.07 -1.91
N ILE A 41 -8.86 5.07 -1.96
CA ILE A 41 -7.52 4.95 -2.55
C ILE A 41 -6.50 5.44 -1.54
N VAL A 42 -5.26 5.01 -1.67
CA VAL A 42 -4.17 5.44 -0.77
C VAL A 42 -3.89 6.95 -0.81
N GLY A 43 -4.36 7.63 -1.85
CA GLY A 43 -4.17 9.07 -2.06
C GLY A 43 -2.77 9.46 -2.52
N PRO A 44 -2.60 10.72 -2.97
CA PRO A 44 -1.36 11.19 -3.58
C PRO A 44 -0.14 11.11 -2.66
N ALA A 45 -0.26 11.57 -1.42
CA ALA A 45 0.87 11.63 -0.49
C ALA A 45 1.38 10.22 -0.11
N SER A 46 0.48 9.26 0.17
CA SER A 46 0.89 7.86 0.42
C SER A 46 1.39 7.17 -0.84
N GLY A 47 0.79 7.44 -2.01
CA GLY A 47 1.28 6.94 -3.30
C GLY A 47 2.70 7.43 -3.59
N GLN A 48 2.97 8.71 -3.36
CA GLN A 48 4.31 9.28 -3.51
C GLN A 48 5.32 8.65 -2.54
N LEU A 49 4.92 8.35 -1.29
CA LEU A 49 5.77 7.65 -0.33
C LEU A 49 6.09 6.23 -0.82
N CYS A 50 5.10 5.47 -1.29
CA CYS A 50 5.28 4.14 -1.88
C CYS A 50 6.26 4.17 -3.07
N TYR A 51 6.05 5.11 -4.01
CA TYR A 51 6.96 5.35 -5.13
C TYR A 51 8.38 5.64 -4.65
N GLN A 52 8.54 6.57 -3.70
CA GLN A 52 9.85 6.98 -3.18
C GLN A 52 10.58 5.79 -2.53
N ILE A 53 9.91 4.98 -1.71
CA ILE A 53 10.50 3.80 -1.08
C ILE A 53 10.96 2.81 -2.14
N ALA A 54 10.11 2.49 -3.13
CA ALA A 54 10.44 1.58 -4.21
C ALA A 54 11.64 2.08 -5.05
N ARG A 55 11.74 3.41 -5.27
CA ARG A 55 12.91 4.03 -5.94
C ARG A 55 14.18 3.91 -5.09
N MET A 56 14.09 4.20 -3.80
CA MET A 56 15.25 4.21 -2.88
C MET A 56 15.93 2.85 -2.79
N ILE A 57 15.16 1.75 -2.83
CA ILE A 57 15.71 0.39 -2.76
C ILE A 57 15.96 -0.24 -4.13
N GLY A 58 15.70 0.51 -5.22
CA GLY A 58 15.83 -0.01 -6.58
C GLY A 58 14.89 -1.17 -6.88
N ALA A 59 13.67 -1.15 -6.34
CA ALA A 59 12.71 -2.25 -6.43
C ALA A 59 12.37 -2.58 -7.89
N ARG A 60 12.40 -3.87 -8.23
CA ARG A 60 12.04 -4.40 -9.54
C ARG A 60 10.95 -5.47 -9.48
N ARG A 61 10.69 -6.04 -8.30
CA ARG A 61 9.63 -7.02 -8.05
C ARG A 61 8.76 -6.55 -6.92
N VAL A 62 7.55 -6.16 -7.25
CA VAL A 62 6.55 -5.65 -6.30
C VAL A 62 5.33 -6.54 -6.32
N PHE A 63 4.77 -6.84 -5.14
CA PHE A 63 3.51 -7.54 -5.01
C PHE A 63 2.53 -6.69 -4.20
N GLU A 64 1.33 -6.51 -4.72
CA GLU A 64 0.25 -5.80 -4.02
C GLU A 64 -0.84 -6.77 -3.58
N LEU A 65 -1.11 -6.77 -2.30
CA LEU A 65 -2.25 -7.43 -1.67
C LEU A 65 -3.39 -6.41 -1.57
N GLY A 66 -4.42 -6.55 -2.43
CA GLY A 66 -5.54 -5.61 -2.47
C GLY A 66 -5.26 -4.36 -3.30
N SER A 67 -5.22 -4.49 -4.62
CA SER A 67 -4.79 -3.42 -5.55
C SER A 67 -5.93 -2.50 -6.03
N GLY A 68 -7.21 -2.78 -5.67
CA GLY A 68 -8.37 -2.02 -6.14
C GLY A 68 -8.39 -1.86 -7.66
N PHE A 69 -8.69 -0.65 -8.16
CA PHE A 69 -8.65 -0.35 -9.60
C PHE A 69 -7.28 0.18 -10.08
N GLY A 70 -6.18 -0.09 -9.34
CA GLY A 70 -4.81 0.08 -9.81
C GLY A 70 -4.16 1.42 -9.48
N TYR A 71 -4.70 2.23 -8.54
CA TYR A 71 -4.12 3.51 -8.20
C TYR A 71 -2.74 3.36 -7.52
N SER A 72 -2.60 2.51 -6.51
CA SER A 72 -1.31 2.17 -5.89
C SER A 72 -0.38 1.48 -6.89
N THR A 73 -0.93 0.59 -7.72
CA THR A 73 -0.20 -0.10 -8.79
C THR A 73 0.50 0.88 -9.74
N ALA A 74 -0.15 2.00 -10.08
CA ALA A 74 0.45 3.00 -10.96
C ALA A 74 1.70 3.65 -10.36
N TRP A 75 1.71 3.89 -9.04
CA TRP A 75 2.88 4.42 -8.33
C TRP A 75 4.04 3.42 -8.29
N PHE A 76 3.75 2.15 -8.01
CA PHE A 76 4.77 1.10 -8.04
C PHE A 76 5.26 0.82 -9.45
N ALA A 77 4.37 0.77 -10.45
CA ALA A 77 4.73 0.56 -11.85
C ALA A 77 5.65 1.67 -12.36
N ARG A 78 5.37 2.92 -12.01
CA ARG A 78 6.27 4.04 -12.30
C ARG A 78 7.66 3.83 -11.69
N ALA A 79 7.72 3.45 -10.41
CA ALA A 79 9.00 3.22 -9.73
C ALA A 79 9.79 2.08 -10.40
N VAL A 80 9.14 0.95 -10.68
CA VAL A 80 9.75 -0.22 -11.33
C VAL A 80 10.22 0.12 -12.75
N HIS A 81 9.41 0.85 -13.52
CA HIS A 81 9.79 1.33 -14.85
C HIS A 81 11.07 2.18 -14.80
N GLU A 82 11.10 3.18 -13.93
CA GLU A 82 12.25 4.08 -13.76
C GLU A 82 13.47 3.39 -13.12
N ASN A 83 13.31 2.24 -12.45
CA ASN A 83 14.41 1.39 -11.97
C ASN A 83 14.99 0.46 -13.05
N GLY A 84 14.57 0.61 -14.30
CA GLY A 84 15.04 -0.20 -15.43
C GLY A 84 14.18 -1.42 -15.72
N GLY A 85 12.93 -1.41 -15.32
CA GLY A 85 11.95 -2.48 -15.57
C GLY A 85 11.92 -3.56 -14.49
N GLY A 86 10.95 -4.44 -14.60
CA GLY A 86 10.66 -5.50 -13.64
C GLY A 86 9.21 -5.93 -13.71
N VAL A 87 8.60 -6.28 -12.58
CA VAL A 87 7.21 -6.72 -12.50
C VAL A 87 6.50 -6.16 -11.27
N VAL A 88 5.26 -5.73 -11.44
CA VAL A 88 4.32 -5.40 -10.37
C VAL A 88 3.15 -6.36 -10.47
N HIS A 89 2.92 -7.15 -9.43
CA HIS A 89 1.75 -8.03 -9.34
C HIS A 89 0.59 -7.24 -8.74
N HIS A 90 -0.43 -6.99 -9.57
CA HIS A 90 -1.71 -6.41 -9.22
C HIS A 90 -2.69 -7.52 -8.90
N VAL A 91 -3.16 -7.59 -7.66
CA VAL A 91 -4.08 -8.64 -7.22
C VAL A 91 -5.34 -8.04 -6.62
N VAL A 92 -6.47 -8.42 -7.17
CA VAL A 92 -7.80 -8.03 -6.69
C VAL A 92 -8.79 -9.16 -6.99
N TRP A 93 -9.77 -9.36 -6.14
CA TRP A 93 -10.79 -10.40 -6.35
C TRP A 93 -11.92 -10.00 -7.31
N ASP A 94 -12.09 -8.69 -7.54
CA ASP A 94 -13.14 -8.15 -8.40
C ASP A 94 -12.64 -7.96 -9.84
N GLU A 95 -13.28 -8.66 -10.78
CA GLU A 95 -12.91 -8.60 -12.19
C GLU A 95 -13.13 -7.21 -12.81
N THR A 96 -14.16 -6.48 -12.35
CA THR A 96 -14.44 -5.12 -12.83
C THR A 96 -13.31 -4.18 -12.45
N LEU A 97 -12.85 -4.24 -11.19
CA LEU A 97 -11.71 -3.45 -10.72
C LEU A 97 -10.43 -3.81 -11.46
N SER A 98 -10.18 -5.11 -11.71
CA SER A 98 -9.03 -5.57 -12.49
C SER A 98 -9.05 -5.03 -13.92
N ASN A 99 -10.21 -5.02 -14.59
CA ASN A 99 -10.36 -4.49 -15.95
C ASN A 99 -10.18 -2.96 -15.98
N MET A 100 -10.66 -2.24 -14.98
CA MET A 100 -10.40 -0.81 -14.84
C MET A 100 -8.89 -0.54 -14.66
N ALA A 101 -8.22 -1.30 -13.79
CA ALA A 101 -6.77 -1.20 -13.59
C ALA A 101 -6.01 -1.43 -14.90
N ARG A 102 -6.36 -2.45 -15.68
CA ARG A 102 -5.75 -2.70 -16.99
C ARG A 102 -5.84 -1.49 -17.92
N SER A 103 -7.01 -0.85 -17.98
CA SER A 103 -7.25 0.32 -18.82
C SER A 103 -6.37 1.51 -18.37
N HIS A 104 -6.30 1.77 -17.07
CA HIS A 104 -5.48 2.83 -16.50
C HIS A 104 -3.98 2.58 -16.72
N LEU A 105 -3.50 1.38 -16.43
CA LEU A 105 -2.08 1.03 -16.58
C LEU A 105 -1.65 1.01 -18.06
N LEU A 106 -2.55 0.65 -18.99
CA LEU A 106 -2.33 0.79 -20.42
C LEU A 106 -2.19 2.26 -20.83
N ALA A 107 -3.09 3.13 -20.38
CA ALA A 107 -3.04 4.57 -20.66
C ALA A 107 -1.77 5.24 -20.10
N LEU A 108 -1.24 4.73 -18.99
CA LEU A 108 0.03 5.16 -18.38
C LEU A 108 1.27 4.55 -19.05
N GLY A 109 1.12 3.57 -19.95
CA GLY A 109 2.23 2.89 -20.62
C GLY A 109 2.95 1.83 -19.77
N TYR A 110 2.27 1.26 -18.76
CA TYR A 110 2.87 0.29 -17.82
C TYR A 110 2.33 -1.14 -18.00
N GLN A 111 1.54 -1.42 -19.05
CA GLN A 111 0.93 -2.73 -19.27
C GLN A 111 1.93 -3.89 -19.34
N ASP A 112 3.15 -3.64 -19.82
CA ASP A 112 4.16 -4.68 -20.03
C ASP A 112 4.89 -5.10 -18.74
N ILE A 113 4.75 -4.32 -17.67
CA ILE A 113 5.40 -4.58 -16.37
C ILE A 113 4.39 -4.92 -15.27
N VAL A 114 3.08 -4.91 -15.55
CA VAL A 114 2.05 -5.25 -14.57
C VAL A 114 1.43 -6.60 -14.91
N GLN A 115 1.47 -7.52 -13.93
CA GLN A 115 0.76 -8.80 -14.00
C GLN A 115 -0.52 -8.71 -13.18
N PHE A 116 -1.65 -9.00 -13.83
CA PHE A 116 -2.97 -8.89 -13.22
C PHE A 116 -3.50 -10.28 -12.84
N THR A 117 -3.87 -10.43 -11.59
CA THR A 117 -4.45 -11.67 -11.04
C THR A 117 -5.77 -11.36 -10.35
N ILE A 118 -6.80 -12.13 -10.69
CA ILE A 118 -8.11 -12.08 -10.02
C ILE A 118 -8.15 -13.25 -9.05
N SER A 119 -7.95 -12.97 -7.76
CA SER A 119 -7.86 -13.99 -6.70
C SER A 119 -7.99 -13.35 -5.32
N GLU A 120 -8.12 -14.21 -4.29
CA GLU A 120 -7.81 -13.80 -2.92
C GLU A 120 -6.31 -13.47 -2.84
N ALA A 121 -6.00 -12.34 -2.21
CA ALA A 121 -4.68 -11.74 -2.35
C ALA A 121 -3.56 -12.53 -1.64
N VAL A 122 -3.84 -13.10 -0.46
CA VAL A 122 -2.84 -13.86 0.31
C VAL A 122 -2.58 -15.20 -0.35
N GLU A 123 -3.59 -15.87 -0.90
CA GLU A 123 -3.43 -17.11 -1.65
C GLU A 123 -2.62 -16.86 -2.93
N ALA A 124 -2.93 -15.79 -3.67
CA ALA A 124 -2.13 -15.41 -4.83
C ALA A 124 -0.65 -15.19 -4.48
N LEU A 125 -0.35 -14.55 -3.32
CA LEU A 125 1.02 -14.36 -2.87
C LEU A 125 1.70 -15.71 -2.53
N ARG A 126 0.96 -16.69 -1.98
CA ARG A 126 1.51 -18.04 -1.70
C ARG A 126 1.95 -18.75 -2.97
N GLU A 127 1.16 -18.64 -4.04
CA GLU A 127 1.38 -19.35 -5.30
C GLU A 127 2.51 -18.74 -6.14
N VAL A 128 2.71 -17.43 -6.07
CA VAL A 128 3.73 -16.75 -6.88
C VAL A 128 5.12 -16.94 -6.27
N GLU A 129 6.10 -17.25 -7.13
CA GLU A 129 7.50 -17.41 -6.71
C GLU A 129 8.11 -16.07 -6.29
N GLY A 130 8.63 -16.02 -5.06
CA GLY A 130 9.44 -14.91 -4.56
C GLY A 130 10.91 -14.98 -4.97
N PRO A 131 11.81 -14.18 -4.39
CA PRO A 131 11.49 -13.13 -3.45
C PRO A 131 11.06 -11.82 -4.11
N PHE A 132 10.32 -11.00 -3.38
CA PHE A 132 9.92 -9.64 -3.76
C PHE A 132 10.81 -8.59 -3.09
N ASP A 133 10.96 -7.43 -3.73
CA ASP A 133 11.64 -6.25 -3.18
C ASP A 133 10.70 -5.45 -2.28
N VAL A 134 9.45 -5.31 -2.71
CA VAL A 134 8.38 -4.64 -1.98
C VAL A 134 7.14 -5.54 -1.98
N ILE A 135 6.49 -5.64 -0.82
CA ILE A 135 5.13 -6.16 -0.71
C ILE A 135 4.28 -5.07 -0.06
N PHE A 136 3.24 -4.63 -0.78
CA PHE A 136 2.25 -3.69 -0.30
C PHE A 136 1.01 -4.43 0.16
N ASN A 137 0.48 -4.10 1.35
CA ASN A 137 -0.67 -4.76 1.93
C ASN A 137 -1.77 -3.73 2.25
N ASP A 138 -2.89 -3.84 1.56
CA ASP A 138 -4.11 -3.05 1.78
C ASP A 138 -5.36 -3.92 1.57
N ILE A 139 -5.36 -5.13 2.12
CA ILE A 139 -6.52 -6.03 2.17
C ILE A 139 -7.50 -5.62 3.27
N ASP A 140 -8.59 -6.39 3.43
CA ASP A 140 -9.48 -6.25 4.58
C ASP A 140 -8.74 -6.52 5.89
N LYS A 141 -8.93 -5.65 6.86
CA LYS A 141 -8.10 -5.58 8.08
C LYS A 141 -8.07 -6.86 8.93
N PRO A 142 -9.17 -7.65 9.03
CA PRO A 142 -9.12 -8.97 9.68
C PRO A 142 -8.03 -9.92 9.11
N GLY A 143 -7.70 -9.78 7.83
CA GLY A 143 -6.67 -10.59 7.16
C GLY A 143 -5.21 -10.18 7.46
N TYR A 144 -4.97 -9.02 8.07
CA TYR A 144 -3.60 -8.51 8.29
C TYR A 144 -2.71 -9.47 9.09
N PRO A 145 -3.11 -9.97 10.28
CA PRO A 145 -2.26 -10.88 11.03
C PRO A 145 -1.90 -12.17 10.27
N ALA A 146 -2.87 -12.73 9.53
CA ALA A 146 -2.65 -13.95 8.75
C ALA A 146 -1.76 -13.75 7.51
N SER A 147 -1.71 -12.54 6.95
CA SER A 147 -0.85 -12.20 5.80
C SER A 147 0.64 -12.11 6.18
N LEU A 148 0.95 -11.74 7.43
CA LEU A 148 2.32 -11.44 7.88
C LEU A 148 3.33 -12.58 7.64
N PRO A 149 3.06 -13.85 8.02
CA PRO A 149 4.02 -14.92 7.79
C PRO A 149 4.24 -15.20 6.29
N VAL A 150 3.21 -15.01 5.45
CA VAL A 150 3.34 -15.18 3.99
C VAL A 150 4.19 -14.06 3.40
N ILE A 151 3.94 -12.82 3.82
CA ILE A 151 4.74 -11.66 3.41
C ILE A 151 6.20 -11.85 3.83
N HIS A 152 6.43 -12.29 5.08
CA HIS A 152 7.78 -12.55 5.55
C HIS A 152 8.51 -13.59 4.70
N ASP A 153 7.87 -14.70 4.37
CA ASP A 153 8.46 -15.75 3.54
C ASP A 153 8.82 -15.25 2.12
N LYS A 154 7.93 -14.49 1.51
CA LYS A 154 8.05 -14.02 0.12
C LYS A 154 8.88 -12.75 -0.06
N LEU A 155 9.20 -12.02 1.00
CA LEU A 155 10.03 -10.82 0.93
C LEU A 155 11.50 -11.17 1.08
N ARG A 156 12.39 -10.59 0.25
CA ARG A 156 13.84 -10.77 0.43
C ARG A 156 14.37 -10.08 1.69
N SER A 157 15.54 -10.48 2.16
CA SER A 157 16.27 -9.68 3.16
C SER A 157 16.60 -8.30 2.58
N GLY A 158 16.41 -7.24 3.38
CA GLY A 158 16.47 -5.84 2.96
C GLY A 158 15.30 -5.39 2.08
N GLY A 159 14.32 -6.26 1.83
CA GLY A 159 13.05 -5.89 1.18
C GLY A 159 12.12 -5.16 2.14
N VAL A 160 11.12 -4.46 1.60
CA VAL A 160 10.24 -3.59 2.37
C VAL A 160 8.79 -4.04 2.26
N MET A 161 8.17 -4.28 3.41
CA MET A 161 6.72 -4.37 3.55
C MET A 161 6.16 -2.97 3.82
N ILE A 162 5.14 -2.58 3.06
CA ILE A 162 4.37 -1.34 3.25
C ILE A 162 2.93 -1.73 3.53
N VAL A 163 2.32 -1.17 4.58
CA VAL A 163 0.92 -1.51 4.96
C VAL A 163 0.15 -0.24 5.24
N ASP A 164 -1.02 -0.08 4.60
CA ASP A 164 -1.89 1.09 4.80
C ASP A 164 -2.82 0.93 6.02
N ASN A 165 -3.36 2.05 6.51
CA ASN A 165 -4.40 2.17 7.55
C ASN A 165 -4.02 1.69 8.96
N LEU A 166 -2.76 1.79 9.38
CA LEU A 166 -2.34 1.34 10.72
C LEU A 166 -2.84 2.22 11.87
N LEU A 167 -3.34 3.43 11.59
CA LEU A 167 -3.98 4.29 12.59
C LEU A 167 -5.50 4.11 12.64
N TRP A 168 -6.09 3.50 11.62
CA TRP A 168 -7.49 3.07 11.56
C TRP A 168 -8.48 4.13 12.04
N HIS A 169 -8.37 5.34 11.44
CA HIS A 169 -9.20 6.51 11.79
C HIS A 169 -9.18 6.86 13.28
N GLY A 170 -8.13 6.46 14.00
CA GLY A 170 -8.01 6.65 15.45
C GLY A 170 -8.66 5.57 16.30
N ALA A 171 -9.38 4.61 15.72
CA ALA A 171 -10.06 3.54 16.46
C ALA A 171 -9.08 2.67 17.29
N ILE A 172 -7.82 2.57 16.87
CA ILE A 172 -6.78 1.87 17.64
C ILE A 172 -6.54 2.49 19.03
N PHE A 173 -6.87 3.76 19.23
CA PHE A 173 -6.71 4.48 20.50
C PHE A 173 -7.91 4.36 21.43
N ASP A 174 -9.05 3.88 20.93
CA ASP A 174 -10.24 3.61 21.75
C ASP A 174 -10.20 2.20 22.33
N PRO A 175 -9.93 2.02 23.64
CA PRO A 175 -9.85 0.68 24.23
C PRO A 175 -11.19 -0.04 24.26
N SER A 176 -12.31 0.66 24.06
CA SER A 176 -13.65 0.08 23.99
C SER A 176 -13.99 -0.44 22.58
N ASP A 177 -13.26 -0.04 21.56
CA ASP A 177 -13.42 -0.59 20.21
C ASP A 177 -12.79 -2.00 20.15
N VAL A 178 -13.66 -2.99 20.16
CA VAL A 178 -13.34 -4.41 20.06
C VAL A 178 -13.77 -5.01 18.71
N SER A 179 -14.01 -4.16 17.71
CA SER A 179 -14.29 -4.62 16.36
C SER A 179 -13.15 -5.47 15.80
N GLU A 180 -13.49 -6.43 14.95
CA GLU A 180 -12.53 -7.37 14.37
C GLU A 180 -11.38 -6.64 13.64
N GLY A 181 -11.69 -5.61 12.86
CA GLY A 181 -10.71 -4.80 12.15
C GLY A 181 -9.74 -4.07 13.10
N THR A 182 -10.27 -3.44 14.15
CA THR A 182 -9.44 -2.73 15.15
C THR A 182 -8.53 -3.68 15.92
N GLN A 183 -9.05 -4.84 16.32
CA GLN A 183 -8.25 -5.87 17.00
C GLN A 183 -7.16 -6.43 16.06
N ALA A 184 -7.49 -6.70 14.81
CA ALA A 184 -6.53 -7.20 13.83
C ALA A 184 -5.38 -6.22 13.58
N ILE A 185 -5.67 -4.92 13.47
CA ILE A 185 -4.62 -3.90 13.30
C ILE A 185 -3.74 -3.78 14.53
N ARG A 186 -4.31 -3.79 15.75
CA ARG A 186 -3.54 -3.79 16.99
C ARG A 186 -2.62 -5.01 17.08
N GLU A 187 -3.15 -6.20 16.76
CA GLU A 187 -2.37 -7.44 16.78
C GLU A 187 -1.28 -7.44 15.70
N PHE A 188 -1.59 -7.04 14.47
CA PHE A 188 -0.61 -6.93 13.40
C PHE A 188 0.52 -5.96 13.78
N THR A 189 0.18 -4.79 14.30
CA THR A 189 1.15 -3.80 14.77
C THR A 189 2.08 -4.40 15.85
N ARG A 190 1.49 -5.10 16.82
CA ARG A 190 2.25 -5.79 17.88
C ARG A 190 3.18 -6.85 17.31
N LEU A 191 2.68 -7.70 16.41
CA LEU A 191 3.48 -8.76 15.78
C LEU A 191 4.68 -8.21 15.03
N VAL A 192 4.50 -7.17 14.23
CA VAL A 192 5.60 -6.56 13.45
C VAL A 192 6.59 -5.83 14.34
N THR A 193 6.11 -5.04 15.32
CA THR A 193 7.00 -4.20 16.13
C THR A 193 7.76 -4.97 17.21
N GLN A 194 7.28 -6.15 17.61
CA GLN A 194 7.95 -7.01 18.60
C GLN A 194 8.83 -8.10 17.98
N ASP A 195 8.73 -8.35 16.68
CA ASP A 195 9.54 -9.33 16.00
C ASP A 195 10.89 -8.71 15.55
N PRO A 196 12.04 -9.22 16.07
CA PRO A 196 13.35 -8.69 15.74
C PRO A 196 13.75 -8.88 14.27
N SER A 197 13.02 -9.67 13.49
CA SER A 197 13.24 -9.80 12.03
C SER A 197 12.86 -8.55 11.23
N TRP A 198 12.11 -7.62 11.85
CA TRP A 198 11.69 -6.38 11.22
C TRP A 198 12.37 -5.15 11.80
N ILE A 199 12.66 -4.18 10.94
CA ILE A 199 12.93 -2.78 11.31
C ILE A 199 11.71 -1.99 10.85
N ALA A 200 10.84 -1.61 11.78
CA ALA A 200 9.53 -1.07 11.46
C ALA A 200 9.29 0.32 12.04
N SER A 201 8.58 1.16 11.30
CA SER A 201 8.05 2.44 11.75
C SER A 201 6.69 2.69 11.14
N ILE A 202 5.81 3.39 11.87
CA ILE A 202 4.56 3.91 11.32
C ILE A 202 4.77 5.38 10.97
N VAL A 203 4.57 5.72 9.71
CA VAL A 203 4.58 7.09 9.20
C VAL A 203 3.14 7.61 9.31
N PRO A 204 2.88 8.67 10.09
CA PRO A 204 1.52 9.17 10.31
C PRO A 204 1.04 10.05 9.14
N ILE A 205 1.10 9.49 7.94
CA ILE A 205 0.56 10.08 6.73
C ILE A 205 -0.82 9.47 6.47
N ARG A 206 -1.82 10.30 6.17
CA ARG A 206 -3.20 9.87 5.98
C ARG A 206 -3.71 9.04 7.17
N ASP A 207 -3.96 7.76 7.00
CA ASP A 207 -4.45 6.84 8.04
C ASP A 207 -3.35 5.93 8.62
N GLY A 208 -2.10 6.38 8.48
CA GLY A 208 -0.91 5.69 8.99
C GLY A 208 -0.40 4.60 8.06
N VAL A 209 0.80 4.80 7.54
CA VAL A 209 1.49 3.82 6.68
C VAL A 209 2.63 3.19 7.47
N LEU A 210 2.54 1.86 7.69
CA LEU A 210 3.66 1.12 8.25
C LEU A 210 4.68 0.84 7.14
N VAL A 211 5.95 1.10 7.45
CA VAL A 211 7.10 0.74 6.61
C VAL A 211 8.00 -0.18 7.43
N ALA A 212 8.18 -1.41 6.98
CA ALA A 212 8.97 -2.41 7.68
C ALA A 212 9.98 -3.07 6.74
N THR A 213 11.26 -2.99 7.09
CA THR A 213 12.33 -3.65 6.35
C THR A 213 12.63 -5.02 6.98
N LYS A 214 12.67 -6.07 6.17
CA LYS A 214 13.08 -7.41 6.61
C LYS A 214 14.59 -7.46 6.77
N ARG A 215 15.07 -7.95 7.92
CA ARG A 215 16.50 -8.14 8.21
C ARG A 215 17.12 -9.30 7.43
#